data_a719705f68d9de727ced314cfc262c9f
#
_entry.id   a719705f68d9de727ced314cfc262c9f
#
_cell.length_a   1.000
_cell.length_b   1.000
_cell.length_c   1.000
_cell.angle_alpha   90.00
_cell.angle_beta   90.00
_cell.angle_gamma   90.00
#
_symmetry.space_group_name_H-M   'P 1'
#
loop_
_entity.id
_entity.type
_entity.pdbx_description
1 polymer ?
#
loop_
_entity_poly.entity_id
_entity_poly.type
_entity_poly.pdbx_seq_one_letter_code
_entity_poly.pdbx_strand_id
1 'polypeptide(L)'
;MEIPVRWRYKINRWRGQIGSMFRSKQQSARPRLCPACGTLVGSTAGRCHQCGASLTFSLAAASRSLSKYVPQTSPVSYGILGLCCILYGVSLLITINRTGFEAPSGGLGALFGLGGISGAVLLRMGLSGPFDIAQPWRLITAIFLHGSLLHVGFNMWVLMDLGPTIEELYGSARFLFVFVVTGVCGYLLSAFTGHFSVGASGSLLGLVGLLLALTTGRHSIGMRMLRSQLIMWLVYIGVLGILMPGIDNYAHIGGFVSGFVLGKIMADRQPADLTERRRANALGWTAGAAVLASFVFMLFYYFGSAGGVG
;
A
#
# COMPACT_ATOMS: atom_id res chain seq x y z
N MET A 1 -23.37 23.37 -28.06
CA MET A 1 -23.29 23.23 -26.59
C MET A 1 -21.88 23.62 -26.17
N GLU A 2 -21.72 24.79 -25.56
CA GLU A 2 -20.38 25.28 -25.15
C GLU A 2 -19.98 24.66 -23.80
N ILE A 3 -18.75 24.15 -23.75
CA ILE A 3 -18.19 23.52 -22.53
C ILE A 3 -17.99 24.62 -21.48
N PRO A 4 -18.51 24.47 -20.25
CA PRO A 4 -18.35 25.45 -19.17
C PRO A 4 -16.88 25.78 -18.90
N VAL A 5 -16.59 27.05 -18.62
CA VAL A 5 -15.21 27.58 -18.42
C VAL A 5 -14.37 26.77 -17.43
N ARG A 6 -14.97 26.30 -16.32
CA ARG A 6 -14.30 25.47 -15.30
C ARG A 6 -13.85 24.11 -15.85
N TRP A 7 -14.55 23.54 -16.86
CA TRP A 7 -14.15 22.30 -17.51
C TRP A 7 -13.05 22.53 -18.55
N ARG A 8 -13.10 23.64 -19.28
CA ARG A 8 -12.01 24.06 -20.20
C ARG A 8 -10.68 24.23 -19.41
N TYR A 9 -10.72 24.85 -18.21
CA TYR A 9 -9.55 25.00 -17.37
C TYR A 9 -8.98 23.63 -16.90
N LYS A 10 -9.84 22.72 -16.46
CA LYS A 10 -9.41 21.36 -16.05
C LYS A 10 -8.81 20.59 -17.23
N ILE A 11 -9.46 20.63 -18.40
CA ILE A 11 -8.97 19.94 -19.60
C ILE A 11 -7.62 20.53 -20.06
N ASN A 12 -7.46 21.84 -20.04
CA ASN A 12 -6.19 22.48 -20.43
C ASN A 12 -5.07 22.19 -19.44
N ARG A 13 -5.37 22.15 -18.15
CA ARG A 13 -4.42 21.72 -17.12
C ARG A 13 -4.00 20.25 -17.30
N TRP A 14 -4.93 19.36 -17.58
CA TRP A 14 -4.67 17.95 -17.89
C TRP A 14 -3.83 17.79 -19.16
N ARG A 15 -4.17 18.49 -20.24
CA ARG A 15 -3.37 18.51 -21.47
C ARG A 15 -1.96 19.05 -21.25
N GLY A 16 -1.81 20.08 -20.43
CA GLY A 16 -0.50 20.61 -20.03
C GLY A 16 0.33 19.59 -19.26
N GLN A 17 -0.26 18.85 -18.33
CA GLN A 17 0.41 17.80 -17.56
C GLN A 17 0.82 16.60 -18.45
N ILE A 18 -0.07 16.15 -19.32
CA ILE A 18 0.22 15.07 -20.28
C ILE A 18 1.30 15.53 -21.28
N GLY A 19 1.18 16.75 -21.82
CA GLY A 19 2.19 17.30 -22.74
C GLY A 19 3.58 17.47 -22.09
N SER A 20 3.67 17.72 -20.78
CA SER A 20 4.93 17.79 -20.07
C SER A 20 5.56 16.42 -19.81
N MET A 21 4.76 15.34 -19.71
CA MET A 21 5.25 13.96 -19.60
C MET A 21 5.92 13.45 -20.88
N PHE A 22 5.49 13.94 -22.05
CA PHE A 22 6.03 13.50 -23.36
C PHE A 22 7.05 14.47 -23.97
N ARG A 23 7.32 15.62 -23.36
CA ARG A 23 8.44 16.45 -23.78
C ARG A 23 9.72 15.84 -23.26
N SER A 24 10.50 15.21 -24.13
CA SER A 24 11.90 14.90 -23.87
C SER A 24 12.60 16.22 -23.50
N LYS A 25 12.95 16.37 -22.20
CA LYS A 25 13.82 17.46 -21.78
C LYS A 25 15.13 17.28 -22.54
N GLN A 26 15.40 18.16 -23.50
CA GLN A 26 16.77 18.38 -23.96
C GLN A 26 17.62 18.57 -22.71
N GLN A 27 18.46 17.58 -22.41
CA GLN A 27 19.36 17.64 -21.27
C GLN A 27 20.32 18.80 -21.53
N SER A 28 20.01 19.94 -20.90
CA SER A 28 21.00 21.02 -20.82
C SER A 28 22.26 20.41 -20.20
N ALA A 29 23.38 20.56 -20.86
CA ALA A 29 24.71 20.04 -20.46
C ALA A 29 25.23 20.74 -19.18
N ARG A 30 24.47 20.65 -18.09
CA ARG A 30 24.81 21.23 -16.80
C ARG A 30 25.79 20.32 -16.05
N PRO A 31 26.89 20.85 -15.51
CA PRO A 31 27.76 20.13 -14.62
C PRO A 31 26.96 19.51 -13.46
N ARG A 32 27.36 18.33 -12.99
CA ARG A 32 26.69 17.60 -11.89
C ARG A 32 27.69 17.34 -10.75
N LEU A 33 27.21 17.24 -9.53
CA LEU A 33 28.06 16.88 -8.39
C LEU A 33 28.29 15.36 -8.39
N CYS A 34 29.54 14.94 -8.11
CA CYS A 34 29.88 13.55 -7.90
C CYS A 34 29.09 12.99 -6.67
N PRO A 35 28.37 11.89 -6.81
CA PRO A 35 27.60 11.32 -5.69
C PRO A 35 28.46 10.76 -4.55
N ALA A 36 29.74 10.49 -4.80
CA ALA A 36 30.63 9.90 -3.80
C ALA A 36 31.41 10.96 -3.02
N CYS A 37 31.94 12.02 -3.69
CA CYS A 37 32.79 12.99 -3.05
C CYS A 37 32.33 14.46 -3.16
N GLY A 38 31.17 14.73 -3.80
CA GLY A 38 30.63 16.08 -3.93
C GLY A 38 31.33 16.99 -4.96
N THR A 39 32.39 16.54 -5.61
CA THR A 39 33.11 17.33 -6.61
C THR A 39 32.28 17.60 -7.86
N LEU A 40 32.34 18.80 -8.42
CA LEU A 40 31.66 19.16 -9.66
C LEU A 40 32.31 18.43 -10.84
N VAL A 41 31.52 17.69 -11.60
CA VAL A 41 31.96 16.90 -12.75
C VAL A 41 31.16 17.25 -14.00
N GLY A 42 31.78 17.11 -15.16
CA GLY A 42 31.14 17.38 -16.44
C GLY A 42 29.93 16.47 -16.65
N SER A 43 28.92 16.96 -17.38
CA SER A 43 27.67 16.23 -17.66
C SER A 43 27.88 14.88 -18.36
N THR A 44 28.96 14.77 -19.16
CA THR A 44 29.33 13.59 -19.95
C THR A 44 30.39 12.71 -19.29
N ALA A 45 30.92 13.09 -18.11
CA ALA A 45 31.98 12.34 -17.44
C ALA A 45 31.48 10.95 -17.01
N GLY A 46 32.16 9.89 -17.45
CA GLY A 46 31.87 8.51 -17.05
C GLY A 46 32.43 8.13 -15.68
N ARG A 47 33.48 8.83 -15.22
CA ARG A 47 34.10 8.67 -13.89
C ARG A 47 34.44 10.03 -13.29
N CYS A 48 34.40 10.11 -11.97
CA CYS A 48 34.81 11.29 -11.24
C CYS A 48 36.36 11.44 -11.31
N HIS A 49 36.85 12.63 -11.73
CA HIS A 49 38.26 12.91 -11.81
C HIS A 49 38.94 13.00 -10.43
N GLN A 50 38.19 13.28 -9.36
CA GLN A 50 38.73 13.43 -8.01
C GLN A 50 38.79 12.10 -7.23
N CYS A 51 37.73 11.27 -7.26
CA CYS A 51 37.64 10.04 -6.45
C CYS A 51 37.52 8.74 -7.27
N GLY A 52 37.54 8.81 -8.60
CA GLY A 52 37.46 7.64 -9.49
C GLY A 52 36.10 6.97 -9.55
N ALA A 53 35.10 7.40 -8.77
CA ALA A 53 33.76 6.78 -8.72
C ALA A 53 33.11 6.77 -10.10
N SER A 54 32.48 5.64 -10.48
CA SER A 54 31.71 5.53 -11.72
C SER A 54 30.49 6.46 -11.68
N LEU A 55 30.30 7.24 -12.73
CA LEU A 55 29.20 8.19 -12.89
C LEU A 55 28.16 7.68 -13.89
N THR A 56 28.43 6.57 -14.58
CA THR A 56 27.53 5.97 -15.59
C THR A 56 26.56 4.97 -14.99
N PHE A 57 26.94 4.28 -13.92
CA PHE A 57 26.09 3.37 -13.20
C PHE A 57 26.42 3.40 -11.71
N SER A 58 25.55 3.96 -10.89
CA SER A 58 25.64 3.84 -9.44
C SER A 58 24.23 3.57 -8.88
N LEU A 59 24.13 2.68 -7.91
CA LEU A 59 22.89 2.43 -7.15
C LEU A 59 22.35 3.74 -6.56
N ALA A 60 23.23 4.67 -6.16
CA ALA A 60 22.85 5.99 -5.69
C ALA A 60 22.31 6.93 -6.79
N ALA A 61 22.66 6.73 -8.06
CA ALA A 61 22.06 7.45 -9.18
C ALA A 61 20.71 6.81 -9.55
N ALA A 62 20.61 5.48 -9.51
CA ALA A 62 19.36 4.75 -9.72
C ALA A 62 18.33 5.07 -8.64
N SER A 63 18.73 5.10 -7.37
CA SER A 63 17.82 5.46 -6.26
C SER A 63 17.31 6.91 -6.38
N ARG A 64 18.18 7.86 -6.82
CA ARG A 64 17.75 9.25 -7.08
C ARG A 64 16.89 9.40 -8.33
N SER A 65 17.06 8.56 -9.33
CA SER A 65 16.14 8.53 -10.48
C SER A 65 14.78 8.00 -10.09
N LEU A 66 14.72 6.97 -9.24
CA LEU A 66 13.49 6.44 -8.67
C LEU A 66 12.82 7.42 -7.70
N SER A 67 13.59 8.18 -6.91
CA SER A 67 13.06 9.18 -5.98
C SER A 67 12.33 10.35 -6.67
N LYS A 68 12.51 10.54 -7.98
CA LYS A 68 11.72 11.52 -8.76
C LYS A 68 10.31 11.03 -9.07
N TYR A 69 10.09 9.72 -9.05
CA TYR A 69 8.81 9.10 -9.34
C TYR A 69 8.05 8.69 -8.07
N VAL A 70 8.76 8.58 -6.95
CA VAL A 70 8.14 8.33 -5.63
C VAL A 70 7.98 9.69 -4.94
N PRO A 71 6.77 10.12 -4.63
CA PRO A 71 6.55 11.33 -3.85
C PRO A 71 7.32 11.28 -2.54
N GLN A 72 8.18 12.26 -2.32
CA GLN A 72 9.07 12.34 -1.14
C GLN A 72 8.28 12.45 0.17
N THR A 73 7.02 12.87 0.07
CA THR A 73 6.14 13.13 1.22
C THR A 73 5.51 11.88 1.83
N SER A 74 5.36 10.79 1.05
CA SER A 74 4.61 9.60 1.52
C SER A 74 5.15 8.29 0.91
N PRO A 75 6.46 8.00 1.10
CA PRO A 75 7.12 6.89 0.40
C PRO A 75 6.53 5.51 0.77
N VAL A 76 6.04 5.32 1.99
CA VAL A 76 5.49 4.03 2.45
C VAL A 76 4.12 3.77 1.83
N SER A 77 3.26 4.79 1.74
CA SER A 77 1.96 4.67 1.07
C SER A 77 2.12 4.23 -0.38
N TYR A 78 3.03 4.87 -1.12
CA TYR A 78 3.33 4.47 -2.51
C TYR A 78 4.07 3.13 -2.61
N GLY A 79 4.90 2.80 -1.63
CA GLY A 79 5.55 1.49 -1.53
C GLY A 79 4.54 0.35 -1.37
N ILE A 80 3.55 0.53 -0.49
CA ILE A 80 2.46 -0.43 -0.28
C ILE A 80 1.62 -0.56 -1.55
N LEU A 81 1.24 0.56 -2.18
CA LEU A 81 0.52 0.56 -3.46
C LEU A 81 1.27 -0.26 -4.52
N GLY A 82 2.56 0.03 -4.72
CA GLY A 82 3.39 -0.69 -5.68
C GLY A 82 3.48 -2.19 -5.38
N LEU A 83 3.67 -2.55 -4.11
CA LEU A 83 3.75 -3.95 -3.69
C LEU A 83 2.43 -4.69 -3.95
N CYS A 84 1.28 -4.12 -3.58
CA CYS A 84 -0.03 -4.71 -3.84
C CYS A 84 -0.29 -4.89 -5.34
N CYS A 85 0.02 -3.87 -6.16
CA CYS A 85 -0.15 -3.96 -7.61
C CYS A 85 0.77 -5.01 -8.24
N ILE A 86 2.02 -5.10 -7.83
CA ILE A 86 2.98 -6.12 -8.32
C ILE A 86 2.49 -7.52 -7.93
N LEU A 87 2.13 -7.74 -6.68
CA LEU A 87 1.65 -9.04 -6.19
C LEU A 87 0.36 -9.45 -6.89
N TYR A 88 -0.57 -8.51 -7.11
CA TYR A 88 -1.78 -8.78 -7.88
C TYR A 88 -1.45 -9.18 -9.34
N GLY A 89 -0.56 -8.45 -10.02
CA GLY A 89 -0.11 -8.77 -11.37
C GLY A 89 0.55 -10.15 -11.46
N VAL A 90 1.43 -10.48 -10.52
CA VAL A 90 2.07 -11.80 -10.42
C VAL A 90 1.02 -12.90 -10.18
N SER A 91 0.10 -12.70 -9.24
CA SER A 91 -0.99 -13.65 -8.96
C SER A 91 -1.87 -13.89 -10.17
N LEU A 92 -2.18 -12.83 -10.94
CA LEU A 92 -2.98 -12.89 -12.15
C LEU A 92 -2.25 -13.69 -13.25
N LEU A 93 -0.97 -13.41 -13.47
CA LEU A 93 -0.15 -14.15 -14.46
C LEU A 93 -0.08 -15.64 -14.10
N ILE A 94 0.12 -16.00 -12.83
CA ILE A 94 0.13 -17.40 -12.37
C ILE A 94 -1.24 -18.04 -12.58
N THR A 95 -2.34 -17.31 -12.29
CA THR A 95 -3.71 -17.81 -12.51
C THR A 95 -3.95 -18.11 -13.97
N ILE A 96 -3.69 -17.13 -14.87
CA ILE A 96 -3.88 -17.28 -16.32
C ILE A 96 -3.07 -18.48 -16.86
N ASN A 97 -1.83 -18.64 -16.40
CA ASN A 97 -0.95 -19.70 -16.87
C ASN A 97 -1.39 -21.11 -16.41
N ARG A 98 -2.13 -21.19 -15.29
CA ARG A 98 -2.59 -22.49 -14.72
C ARG A 98 -3.99 -22.88 -15.15
N THR A 99 -4.92 -21.93 -15.23
CA THR A 99 -6.35 -22.19 -15.45
C THR A 99 -6.88 -21.64 -16.78
N GLY A 100 -6.05 -20.91 -17.54
CA GLY A 100 -6.49 -20.11 -18.67
C GLY A 100 -7.20 -18.83 -18.21
N PHE A 101 -7.56 -17.97 -19.16
CA PHE A 101 -8.35 -16.78 -18.90
C PHE A 101 -9.83 -17.16 -18.94
N GLU A 102 -10.42 -17.43 -17.78
CA GLU A 102 -11.87 -17.58 -17.68
C GLU A 102 -12.50 -16.18 -17.54
N ALA A 103 -13.23 -15.77 -18.58
CA ALA A 103 -14.02 -14.54 -18.51
C ALA A 103 -15.18 -14.77 -17.51
N PRO A 104 -15.42 -13.83 -16.57
CA PRO A 104 -16.50 -13.97 -15.60
C PRO A 104 -17.86 -14.06 -16.33
N SER A 105 -18.65 -15.07 -16.02
CA SER A 105 -19.98 -15.27 -16.60
C SER A 105 -21.00 -14.33 -15.95
N GLY A 106 -21.43 -13.32 -16.70
CA GLY A 106 -22.69 -12.55 -16.53
C GLY A 106 -23.05 -11.88 -15.19
N GLY A 107 -23.60 -10.65 -15.27
CA GLY A 107 -24.17 -9.90 -14.16
C GLY A 107 -23.19 -9.06 -13.32
N LEU A 108 -23.68 -8.42 -12.25
CA LEU A 108 -22.87 -7.61 -11.31
C LEU A 108 -21.73 -8.44 -10.69
N GLY A 109 -21.94 -9.75 -10.46
CA GLY A 109 -20.88 -10.65 -10.00
C GLY A 109 -19.69 -10.76 -10.94
N ALA A 110 -19.91 -10.61 -12.24
CA ALA A 110 -18.83 -10.59 -13.24
C ALA A 110 -17.93 -9.37 -13.11
N LEU A 111 -18.45 -8.19 -12.77
CA LEU A 111 -17.66 -6.99 -12.50
C LEU A 111 -16.73 -7.19 -11.30
N PHE A 112 -17.21 -7.82 -10.23
CA PHE A 112 -16.40 -8.10 -9.04
C PHE A 112 -15.41 -9.25 -9.26
N GLY A 113 -15.75 -10.21 -10.15
CA GLY A 113 -14.87 -11.29 -10.59
C GLY A 113 -13.87 -10.90 -11.68
N LEU A 114 -13.95 -9.69 -12.25
CA LEU A 114 -13.05 -9.26 -13.31
C LEU A 114 -11.59 -9.29 -12.84
N GLY A 115 -10.75 -10.04 -13.56
CA GLY A 115 -9.37 -10.28 -13.15
C GLY A 115 -9.28 -11.13 -11.87
N GLY A 116 -10.23 -12.04 -11.64
CA GLY A 116 -10.27 -12.91 -10.47
C GLY A 116 -9.03 -13.79 -10.37
N ILE A 117 -8.48 -13.87 -9.17
CA ILE A 117 -7.34 -14.72 -8.86
C ILE A 117 -7.85 -16.06 -8.36
N SER A 118 -7.31 -17.17 -8.89
CA SER A 118 -7.65 -18.52 -8.43
C SER A 118 -7.41 -18.66 -6.92
N GLY A 119 -8.39 -19.23 -6.20
CA GLY A 119 -8.28 -19.50 -4.77
C GLY A 119 -7.07 -20.39 -4.44
N ALA A 120 -6.74 -21.34 -5.30
CA ALA A 120 -5.55 -22.18 -5.16
C ALA A 120 -4.24 -21.39 -5.25
N VAL A 121 -4.19 -20.37 -6.12
CA VAL A 121 -3.04 -19.45 -6.21
C VAL A 121 -2.95 -18.60 -4.95
N LEU A 122 -4.06 -18.03 -4.49
CA LEU A 122 -4.09 -17.22 -3.27
C LEU A 122 -3.67 -18.03 -2.04
N LEU A 123 -4.14 -19.28 -1.91
CA LEU A 123 -3.74 -20.18 -0.81
C LEU A 123 -2.23 -20.45 -0.81
N ARG A 124 -1.62 -20.69 -1.98
CA ARG A 124 -0.17 -20.88 -2.10
C ARG A 124 0.61 -19.61 -1.82
N MET A 125 0.07 -18.44 -2.18
CA MET A 125 0.69 -17.14 -1.96
C MET A 125 0.45 -16.57 -0.55
N GLY A 126 -0.31 -17.26 0.31
CA GLY A 126 -0.47 -16.87 1.71
C GLY A 126 -1.73 -16.10 2.02
N LEU A 127 -2.84 -16.46 1.38
CA LEU A 127 -4.19 -16.13 1.83
C LEU A 127 -4.35 -16.51 3.31
N SER A 128 -4.92 -15.63 4.14
CA SER A 128 -5.26 -15.91 5.52
C SER A 128 -6.47 -16.86 5.57
N GLY A 129 -6.44 -17.82 6.48
CA GLY A 129 -7.50 -18.79 6.73
C GLY A 129 -7.67 -19.03 8.22
N PRO A 130 -8.35 -20.10 8.63
CA PRO A 130 -8.43 -20.52 10.02
C PRO A 130 -7.05 -20.50 10.68
N PHE A 131 -6.99 -20.10 11.95
CA PHE A 131 -5.72 -19.88 12.63
C PHE A 131 -4.84 -21.12 12.62
N ASP A 132 -3.67 -21.02 12.02
CA ASP A 132 -2.64 -22.05 11.96
C ASP A 132 -1.31 -21.50 12.51
N ILE A 133 -0.90 -22.01 13.67
CA ILE A 133 0.34 -21.61 14.33
C ILE A 133 1.58 -21.96 13.50
N ALA A 134 1.49 -22.92 12.58
CA ALA A 134 2.59 -23.31 11.70
C ALA A 134 2.80 -22.31 10.56
N GLN A 135 1.81 -21.48 10.26
CA GLN A 135 1.85 -20.54 9.13
C GLN A 135 1.42 -19.11 9.52
N PRO A 136 1.98 -18.52 10.60
CA PRO A 136 1.57 -17.21 11.12
C PRO A 136 1.89 -16.07 10.14
N TRP A 137 2.83 -16.30 9.22
CA TRP A 137 3.21 -15.36 8.17
C TRP A 137 2.05 -15.02 7.22
N ARG A 138 1.02 -15.88 7.11
CA ARG A 138 -0.18 -15.63 6.31
C ARG A 138 -0.98 -14.42 6.79
N LEU A 139 -0.96 -14.12 8.08
CA LEU A 139 -1.62 -12.94 8.64
C LEU A 139 -1.03 -11.62 8.08
N ILE A 140 0.22 -11.64 7.63
CA ILE A 140 0.88 -10.47 7.06
C ILE A 140 0.82 -10.50 5.54
N THR A 141 1.12 -11.63 4.89
CA THR A 141 1.10 -11.70 3.42
C THR A 141 -0.29 -11.42 2.84
N ALA A 142 -1.35 -11.89 3.52
CA ALA A 142 -2.72 -11.66 3.12
C ALA A 142 -3.09 -10.17 3.00
N ILE A 143 -2.44 -9.28 3.78
CA ILE A 143 -2.65 -7.82 3.72
C ILE A 143 -2.36 -7.27 2.32
N PHE A 144 -1.39 -7.85 1.63
CA PHE A 144 -0.89 -7.35 0.34
C PHE A 144 -1.46 -8.11 -0.87
N LEU A 145 -2.16 -9.23 -0.65
CA LEU A 145 -2.79 -10.01 -1.69
C LEU A 145 -4.21 -9.50 -1.97
N HIS A 146 -4.68 -9.65 -3.21
CA HIS A 146 -6.01 -9.22 -3.61
C HIS A 146 -6.66 -10.23 -4.55
N GLY A 147 -7.96 -10.44 -4.39
CA GLY A 147 -8.71 -11.47 -5.11
C GLY A 147 -9.21 -11.06 -6.50
N SER A 148 -9.31 -9.75 -6.81
CA SER A 148 -9.79 -9.24 -8.10
C SER A 148 -9.30 -7.83 -8.41
N LEU A 149 -9.47 -7.41 -9.67
CA LEU A 149 -9.08 -6.06 -10.12
C LEU A 149 -9.84 -4.95 -9.36
N LEU A 150 -11.14 -5.12 -9.17
CA LEU A 150 -11.92 -4.14 -8.41
C LEU A 150 -11.50 -4.12 -6.94
N HIS A 151 -11.16 -5.28 -6.37
CA HIS A 151 -10.71 -5.38 -4.99
C HIS A 151 -9.38 -4.62 -4.78
N VAL A 152 -8.37 -4.87 -5.60
CA VAL A 152 -7.10 -4.10 -5.50
C VAL A 152 -7.31 -2.63 -5.83
N GLY A 153 -8.10 -2.32 -6.86
CA GLY A 153 -8.37 -0.95 -7.29
C GLY A 153 -9.04 -0.12 -6.19
N PHE A 154 -10.07 -0.66 -5.54
CA PHE A 154 -10.76 0.03 -4.45
C PHE A 154 -9.84 0.20 -3.22
N ASN A 155 -9.12 -0.84 -2.81
CA ASN A 155 -8.17 -0.74 -1.70
C ASN A 155 -7.08 0.30 -1.97
N MET A 156 -6.51 0.32 -3.17
CA MET A 156 -5.48 1.29 -3.53
C MET A 156 -6.01 2.72 -3.65
N TRP A 157 -7.25 2.88 -4.10
CA TRP A 157 -7.91 4.18 -4.07
C TRP A 157 -8.06 4.71 -2.65
N VAL A 158 -8.58 3.90 -1.71
CA VAL A 158 -8.69 4.28 -0.28
C VAL A 158 -7.32 4.53 0.34
N LEU A 159 -6.32 3.70 0.01
CA LEU A 159 -4.95 3.92 0.48
C LEU A 159 -4.40 5.28 0.03
N MET A 160 -4.64 5.68 -1.21
CA MET A 160 -4.16 6.97 -1.74
C MET A 160 -4.94 8.16 -1.21
N ASP A 161 -6.18 7.97 -0.80
CA ASP A 161 -6.99 9.01 -0.16
C ASP A 161 -6.54 9.27 1.30
N LEU A 162 -6.31 8.21 2.07
CA LEU A 162 -6.01 8.30 3.51
C LEU A 162 -4.50 8.23 3.83
N GLY A 163 -3.78 7.35 3.13
CA GLY A 163 -2.41 6.98 3.48
C GLY A 163 -1.44 8.16 3.52
N PRO A 164 -1.34 8.99 2.47
CA PRO A 164 -0.41 10.12 2.45
C PRO A 164 -0.65 11.10 3.60
N THR A 165 -1.90 11.39 3.92
CA THR A 165 -2.27 12.30 5.02
C THR A 165 -1.85 11.74 6.38
N ILE A 166 -2.06 10.45 6.61
CA ILE A 166 -1.69 9.79 7.86
C ILE A 166 -0.16 9.65 7.96
N GLU A 167 0.49 9.29 6.87
CA GLU A 167 1.95 9.18 6.83
C GLU A 167 2.62 10.52 7.09
N GLU A 168 2.08 11.63 6.55
CA GLU A 168 2.57 12.97 6.84
C GLU A 168 2.35 13.35 8.31
N LEU A 169 1.22 12.98 8.90
CA LEU A 169 0.87 13.31 10.29
C LEU A 169 1.71 12.52 11.30
N TYR A 170 1.87 11.21 11.12
CA TYR A 170 2.50 10.31 12.10
C TYR A 170 3.97 9.97 11.77
N GLY A 171 4.40 10.20 10.53
CA GLY A 171 5.68 9.77 9.96
C GLY A 171 5.63 8.35 9.41
N SER A 172 6.45 8.09 8.38
CA SER A 172 6.47 6.82 7.62
C SER A 172 6.63 5.57 8.48
N ALA A 173 7.48 5.63 9.51
CA ALA A 173 7.75 4.49 10.39
C ALA A 173 6.52 4.09 11.22
N ARG A 174 5.83 5.05 11.82
CA ARG A 174 4.60 4.81 12.59
C ARG A 174 3.46 4.40 11.67
N PHE A 175 3.37 5.00 10.48
CA PHE A 175 2.37 4.65 9.47
C PHE A 175 2.50 3.17 9.07
N LEU A 176 3.71 2.70 8.73
CA LEU A 176 3.94 1.30 8.39
C LEU A 176 3.57 0.36 9.53
N PHE A 177 3.99 0.71 10.75
CA PHE A 177 3.65 -0.07 11.95
C PHE A 177 2.14 -0.20 12.14
N VAL A 178 1.40 0.92 12.10
CA VAL A 178 -0.06 0.93 12.24
C VAL A 178 -0.71 0.10 11.14
N PHE A 179 -0.30 0.29 9.89
CA PHE A 179 -0.85 -0.44 8.74
C PHE A 179 -0.69 -1.96 8.89
N VAL A 180 0.49 -2.42 9.28
CA VAL A 180 0.76 -3.86 9.46
C VAL A 180 0.04 -4.41 10.69
N VAL A 181 0.12 -3.74 11.83
CA VAL A 181 -0.49 -4.23 13.08
C VAL A 181 -2.01 -4.31 12.96
N THR A 182 -2.65 -3.28 12.39
CA THR A 182 -4.11 -3.30 12.25
C THR A 182 -4.58 -4.35 11.25
N GLY A 183 -3.83 -4.60 10.17
CA GLY A 183 -4.07 -5.70 9.27
C GLY A 183 -3.95 -7.07 9.93
N VAL A 184 -2.88 -7.27 10.72
CA VAL A 184 -2.69 -8.51 11.49
C VAL A 184 -3.81 -8.71 12.52
N CYS A 185 -4.20 -7.68 13.26
CA CYS A 185 -5.32 -7.76 14.21
C CYS A 185 -6.65 -8.09 13.50
N GLY A 186 -6.87 -7.52 12.32
CA GLY A 186 -8.00 -7.87 11.48
C GLY A 186 -8.02 -9.34 11.10
N TYR A 187 -6.91 -9.84 10.56
CA TYR A 187 -6.80 -11.23 10.15
C TYR A 187 -6.76 -12.21 11.32
N LEU A 188 -6.26 -11.83 12.47
CA LEU A 188 -6.39 -12.65 13.67
C LEU A 188 -7.85 -12.87 14.03
N LEU A 189 -8.66 -11.80 14.07
CA LEU A 189 -10.08 -11.94 14.37
C LEU A 189 -10.80 -12.79 13.32
N SER A 190 -10.51 -12.58 12.04
CA SER A 190 -11.03 -13.38 10.92
C SER A 190 -10.64 -14.85 11.05
N ALA A 191 -9.37 -15.12 11.31
CA ALA A 191 -8.84 -16.49 11.44
C ALA A 191 -9.47 -17.26 12.63
N PHE A 192 -9.72 -16.59 13.75
CA PHE A 192 -10.42 -17.19 14.88
C PHE A 192 -11.90 -17.50 14.60
N THR A 193 -12.50 -16.79 13.67
CA THR A 193 -13.87 -17.08 13.21
C THR A 193 -13.93 -18.05 12.04
N GLY A 194 -12.78 -18.57 11.59
CA GLY A 194 -12.69 -19.61 10.57
C GLY A 194 -12.83 -19.12 9.13
N HIS A 195 -12.68 -17.81 8.88
CA HIS A 195 -12.85 -17.23 7.55
C HIS A 195 -11.54 -17.21 6.76
N PHE A 196 -11.69 -17.36 5.43
CA PHE A 196 -10.61 -17.13 4.47
C PHE A 196 -10.68 -15.70 3.96
N SER A 197 -9.55 -14.99 3.97
CA SER A 197 -9.53 -13.57 3.66
C SER A 197 -8.23 -13.09 3.06
N VAL A 198 -8.30 -12.07 2.20
CA VAL A 198 -7.17 -11.33 1.60
C VAL A 198 -7.54 -9.87 1.43
N GLY A 199 -6.54 -9.00 1.33
CA GLY A 199 -6.68 -7.59 0.98
C GLY A 199 -6.22 -6.64 2.06
N ALA A 200 -5.92 -5.41 1.67
CA ALA A 200 -5.47 -4.36 2.58
C ALA A 200 -6.61 -3.76 3.44
N SER A 201 -7.87 -4.16 3.21
CA SER A 201 -9.04 -3.49 3.77
C SER A 201 -9.08 -3.48 5.31
N GLY A 202 -8.62 -4.55 5.97
CA GLY A 202 -8.46 -4.57 7.43
C GLY A 202 -7.50 -3.48 7.93
N SER A 203 -6.34 -3.33 7.27
CA SER A 203 -5.39 -2.24 7.56
C SER A 203 -5.99 -0.86 7.27
N LEU A 204 -6.70 -0.71 6.16
CA LEU A 204 -7.33 0.56 5.77
C LEU A 204 -8.42 0.96 6.76
N LEU A 205 -9.24 0.03 7.22
CA LEU A 205 -10.21 0.26 8.30
C LEU A 205 -9.49 0.59 9.62
N GLY A 206 -8.31 0.03 9.84
CA GLY A 206 -7.43 0.42 10.94
C GLY A 206 -6.99 1.89 10.85
N LEU A 207 -6.63 2.36 9.66
CA LEU A 207 -6.33 3.78 9.42
C LEU A 207 -7.55 4.69 9.66
N VAL A 208 -8.75 4.24 9.25
CA VAL A 208 -10.01 4.94 9.56
C VAL A 208 -10.24 5.01 11.07
N GLY A 209 -10.04 3.90 11.79
CA GLY A 209 -10.13 3.84 13.25
C GLY A 209 -9.16 4.80 13.94
N LEU A 210 -7.90 4.83 13.49
CA LEU A 210 -6.87 5.75 13.98
C LEU A 210 -7.30 7.22 13.83
N LEU A 211 -7.77 7.61 12.64
CA LEU A 211 -8.24 8.97 12.37
C LEU A 211 -9.52 9.30 13.15
N LEU A 212 -10.44 8.34 13.30
CA LEU A 212 -11.64 8.58 14.08
C LEU A 212 -11.32 8.82 15.54
N ALA A 213 -10.37 8.06 16.12
CA ALA A 213 -9.87 8.29 17.48
C ALA A 213 -9.28 9.70 17.66
N LEU A 214 -8.57 10.21 16.66
CA LEU A 214 -8.03 11.56 16.61
C LEU A 214 -9.11 12.64 16.71
N THR A 215 -10.28 12.41 16.11
CA THR A 215 -11.39 13.38 16.14
C THR A 215 -12.13 13.43 17.47
N THR A 216 -11.93 12.44 18.35
CA THR A 216 -12.65 12.33 19.63
C THR A 216 -12.23 13.45 20.58
N GLY A 217 -13.21 14.14 21.16
CA GLY A 217 -12.97 15.28 22.07
C GLY A 217 -12.57 16.57 21.35
N ARG A 218 -12.46 16.58 20.03
CA ARG A 218 -12.14 17.78 19.25
C ARG A 218 -13.39 18.34 18.57
N HIS A 219 -13.64 19.63 18.79
CA HIS A 219 -14.90 20.29 18.39
C HIS A 219 -14.74 21.29 17.25
N SER A 220 -13.54 21.44 16.66
CA SER A 220 -13.35 22.32 15.52
C SER A 220 -14.19 21.87 14.31
N ILE A 221 -14.55 22.81 13.45
CA ILE A 221 -15.36 22.53 12.24
C ILE A 221 -14.68 21.46 11.39
N GLY A 222 -13.36 21.57 11.14
CA GLY A 222 -12.61 20.60 10.36
C GLY A 222 -12.65 19.19 10.97
N MET A 223 -12.51 19.05 12.30
CA MET A 223 -12.59 17.73 12.95
C MET A 223 -13.99 17.13 12.91
N ARG A 224 -15.03 17.94 12.95
CA ARG A 224 -16.41 17.47 12.78
C ARG A 224 -16.67 16.99 11.35
N MET A 225 -16.17 17.72 10.35
CA MET A 225 -16.27 17.31 8.94
C MET A 225 -15.52 16.01 8.68
N LEU A 226 -14.27 15.91 9.16
CA LEU A 226 -13.48 14.68 9.06
C LEU A 226 -14.21 13.50 9.73
N ARG A 227 -14.71 13.68 10.94
CA ARG A 227 -15.49 12.63 11.64
C ARG A 227 -16.70 12.18 10.83
N SER A 228 -17.48 13.12 10.29
CA SER A 228 -18.65 12.81 9.46
C SER A 228 -18.25 12.01 8.22
N GLN A 229 -17.18 12.40 7.54
CA GLN A 229 -16.66 11.68 6.38
C GLN A 229 -16.21 10.26 6.74
N LEU A 230 -15.46 10.08 7.82
CA LEU A 230 -15.02 8.76 8.28
C LEU A 230 -16.20 7.85 8.67
N ILE A 231 -17.22 8.41 9.35
CA ILE A 231 -18.44 7.65 9.69
C ILE A 231 -19.17 7.25 8.41
N MET A 232 -19.29 8.13 7.42
CA MET A 232 -19.90 7.78 6.13
C MET A 232 -19.14 6.64 5.43
N TRP A 233 -17.80 6.66 5.46
CA TRP A 233 -16.99 5.56 4.96
C TRP A 233 -17.29 4.23 5.68
N LEU A 234 -17.39 4.26 7.00
CA LEU A 234 -17.75 3.08 7.80
C LEU A 234 -19.14 2.54 7.44
N VAL A 235 -20.11 3.43 7.25
CA VAL A 235 -21.47 3.05 6.84
C VAL A 235 -21.44 2.40 5.46
N TYR A 236 -20.78 3.00 4.47
CA TYR A 236 -20.68 2.42 3.12
C TYR A 236 -20.00 1.05 3.12
N ILE A 237 -18.86 0.92 3.80
CA ILE A 237 -18.15 -0.35 3.88
C ILE A 237 -18.95 -1.39 4.65
N GLY A 238 -19.63 -0.98 5.73
CA GLY A 238 -20.52 -1.88 6.50
C GLY A 238 -21.70 -2.38 5.67
N VAL A 239 -22.36 -1.50 4.91
CA VAL A 239 -23.44 -1.88 4.00
C VAL A 239 -22.94 -2.83 2.91
N LEU A 240 -21.81 -2.51 2.27
CA LEU A 240 -21.20 -3.39 1.28
C LEU A 240 -20.82 -4.74 1.88
N GLY A 241 -20.29 -4.77 3.11
CA GLY A 241 -19.94 -6.00 3.81
C GLY A 241 -21.13 -6.91 4.12
N ILE A 242 -22.33 -6.34 4.28
CA ILE A 242 -23.57 -7.11 4.47
C ILE A 242 -24.13 -7.59 3.12
N LEU A 243 -24.08 -6.73 2.09
CA LEU A 243 -24.72 -7.00 0.81
C LEU A 243 -23.87 -7.88 -0.12
N MET A 244 -22.54 -7.89 0.06
CA MET A 244 -21.63 -8.57 -0.84
C MET A 244 -21.01 -9.81 -0.19
N PRO A 245 -21.36 -11.02 -0.69
CA PRO A 245 -20.71 -12.24 -0.26
C PRO A 245 -19.19 -12.18 -0.54
N GLY A 246 -18.38 -12.61 0.42
CA GLY A 246 -16.92 -12.64 0.29
C GLY A 246 -16.19 -11.43 0.88
N ILE A 247 -16.91 -10.44 1.41
CA ILE A 247 -16.31 -9.38 2.24
C ILE A 247 -16.18 -9.89 3.68
N ASP A 248 -14.96 -9.87 4.19
CA ASP A 248 -14.66 -10.32 5.55
C ASP A 248 -14.86 -9.19 6.57
N ASN A 249 -16.05 -9.14 7.15
CA ASN A 249 -16.38 -8.14 8.16
C ASN A 249 -15.60 -8.32 9.47
N TYR A 250 -15.14 -9.52 9.81
CA TYR A 250 -14.34 -9.75 11.00
C TYR A 250 -12.95 -9.11 10.85
N ALA A 251 -12.33 -9.26 9.69
CA ALA A 251 -11.07 -8.56 9.39
C ALA A 251 -11.24 -7.03 9.45
N HIS A 252 -12.37 -6.52 8.97
CA HIS A 252 -12.71 -5.10 9.03
C HIS A 252 -12.86 -4.60 10.46
N ILE A 253 -13.64 -5.31 11.30
CA ILE A 253 -13.87 -4.96 12.70
C ILE A 253 -12.55 -5.01 13.49
N GLY A 254 -11.78 -6.10 13.36
CA GLY A 254 -10.50 -6.25 14.05
C GLY A 254 -9.50 -5.15 13.70
N GLY A 255 -9.41 -4.82 12.41
CA GLY A 255 -8.59 -3.71 11.92
C GLY A 255 -9.04 -2.36 12.48
N PHE A 256 -10.34 -2.04 12.37
CA PHE A 256 -10.90 -0.79 12.87
C PHE A 256 -10.70 -0.60 14.37
N VAL A 257 -11.03 -1.60 15.19
CA VAL A 257 -10.90 -1.54 16.65
C VAL A 257 -9.45 -1.35 17.07
N SER A 258 -8.53 -2.13 16.50
CA SER A 258 -7.10 -2.00 16.82
C SER A 258 -6.54 -0.64 16.39
N GLY A 259 -6.96 -0.12 15.23
CA GLY A 259 -6.59 1.22 14.78
C GLY A 259 -7.13 2.33 15.69
N PHE A 260 -8.38 2.20 16.13
CA PHE A 260 -8.98 3.16 17.07
C PHE A 260 -8.22 3.16 18.41
N VAL A 261 -7.87 1.99 18.95
CA VAL A 261 -7.06 1.88 20.18
C VAL A 261 -5.69 2.52 19.98
N LEU A 262 -4.99 2.20 18.88
CA LEU A 262 -3.70 2.82 18.57
C LEU A 262 -3.80 4.34 18.47
N GLY A 263 -4.88 4.87 17.87
CA GLY A 263 -5.12 6.30 17.78
C GLY A 263 -5.39 7.00 19.13
N LYS A 264 -5.80 6.23 20.15
CA LYS A 264 -5.93 6.75 21.54
C LYS A 264 -4.62 6.80 22.30
N ILE A 265 -3.68 5.92 21.99
CA ILE A 265 -2.41 5.81 22.71
C ILE A 265 -1.24 6.48 21.99
N MET A 266 -1.31 6.64 20.67
CA MET A 266 -0.24 7.28 19.89
C MET A 266 -0.41 8.79 19.86
N ALA A 267 0.71 9.51 19.96
CA ALA A 267 0.71 10.96 19.74
C ALA A 267 0.37 11.27 18.28
N ASP A 268 -0.56 12.18 18.07
CA ASP A 268 -1.10 12.61 16.78
C ASP A 268 -0.23 13.66 16.08
N ARG A 269 1.07 13.46 16.13
CA ARG A 269 2.10 14.31 15.54
C ARG A 269 3.33 13.49 15.16
N GLN A 270 4.16 14.03 14.31
CA GLN A 270 5.47 13.43 14.06
C GLN A 270 6.33 13.39 15.33
N PRO A 271 7.26 12.44 15.42
CA PRO A 271 8.21 12.36 16.53
C PRO A 271 9.01 13.67 16.67
N ALA A 272 8.93 14.30 17.84
CA ALA A 272 9.50 15.63 18.08
C ALA A 272 10.99 15.57 18.48
N ASP A 273 11.39 14.56 19.25
CA ASP A 273 12.75 14.41 19.75
C ASP A 273 13.45 13.13 19.24
N LEU A 274 14.74 13.01 19.53
CA LEU A 274 15.54 11.86 19.10
C LEU A 274 15.07 10.53 19.70
N THR A 275 14.52 10.55 20.91
CA THR A 275 14.04 9.35 21.61
C THR A 275 12.76 8.86 20.98
N GLU A 276 11.80 9.76 20.71
CA GLU A 276 10.58 9.45 19.96
C GLU A 276 10.90 8.94 18.56
N ARG A 277 11.86 9.57 17.86
CA ARG A 277 12.30 9.13 16.54
C ARG A 277 12.91 7.73 16.55
N ARG A 278 13.78 7.43 17.55
CA ARG A 278 14.35 6.08 17.70
C ARG A 278 13.27 5.03 17.95
N ARG A 279 12.31 5.32 18.83
CA ARG A 279 11.17 4.42 19.12
C ARG A 279 10.29 4.24 17.86
N ALA A 280 9.95 5.30 17.17
CA ALA A 280 9.18 5.23 15.93
C ALA A 280 9.91 4.41 14.87
N ASN A 281 11.19 4.64 14.66
CA ASN A 281 11.99 3.88 13.71
C ASN A 281 12.10 2.41 14.11
N ALA A 282 12.26 2.08 15.38
CA ALA A 282 12.25 0.69 15.84
C ALA A 282 10.92 -0.01 15.49
N LEU A 283 9.78 0.63 15.73
CA LEU A 283 8.47 0.11 15.33
C LEU A 283 8.36 -0.07 13.80
N GLY A 284 8.83 0.89 13.03
CA GLY A 284 8.84 0.79 11.56
C GLY A 284 9.74 -0.33 11.05
N TRP A 285 10.94 -0.46 11.61
CA TRP A 285 11.87 -1.53 11.25
C TRP A 285 11.36 -2.92 11.64
N THR A 286 10.74 -3.08 12.81
CA THR A 286 10.12 -4.36 13.21
C THR A 286 8.97 -4.73 12.28
N ALA A 287 8.11 -3.78 11.92
CA ALA A 287 7.03 -4.02 10.96
C ALA A 287 7.59 -4.38 9.57
N GLY A 288 8.58 -3.64 9.07
CA GLY A 288 9.24 -3.92 7.79
C GLY A 288 9.93 -5.28 7.77
N ALA A 289 10.64 -5.63 8.84
CA ALA A 289 11.29 -6.94 8.97
C ALA A 289 10.26 -8.08 9.02
N ALA A 290 9.14 -7.89 9.72
CA ALA A 290 8.05 -8.87 9.77
C ALA A 290 7.41 -9.07 8.38
N VAL A 291 7.18 -8.00 7.62
CA VAL A 291 6.70 -8.09 6.23
C VAL A 291 7.70 -8.86 5.37
N LEU A 292 8.97 -8.49 5.40
CA LEU A 292 10.00 -9.17 4.62
C LEU A 292 10.10 -10.65 4.98
N ALA A 293 10.18 -10.99 6.27
CA ALA A 293 10.23 -12.37 6.75
C ALA A 293 8.99 -13.16 6.28
N SER A 294 7.81 -12.57 6.36
CA SER A 294 6.57 -13.23 5.91
C SER A 294 6.59 -13.57 4.42
N PHE A 295 7.11 -12.67 3.57
CA PHE A 295 7.27 -12.96 2.15
C PHE A 295 8.35 -14.00 1.87
N VAL A 296 9.43 -14.02 2.63
CA VAL A 296 10.46 -15.08 2.53
C VAL A 296 9.86 -16.43 2.88
N PHE A 297 9.09 -16.55 3.99
CA PHE A 297 8.38 -17.79 4.34
C PHE A 297 7.35 -18.19 3.29
N MET A 298 6.61 -17.24 2.72
CA MET A 298 5.69 -17.47 1.61
C MET A 298 6.42 -18.10 0.42
N LEU A 299 7.57 -17.57 0.03
CA LEU A 299 8.36 -18.11 -1.10
C LEU A 299 8.84 -19.53 -0.80
N PHE A 300 9.38 -19.78 0.40
CA PHE A 300 9.78 -21.14 0.81
C PHE A 300 8.60 -22.12 0.75
N TYR A 301 7.43 -21.71 1.25
CA TYR A 301 6.22 -22.53 1.18
C TYR A 301 5.75 -22.76 -0.26
N TYR A 302 5.75 -21.71 -1.08
CA TYR A 302 5.31 -21.77 -2.48
C TYR A 302 6.15 -22.74 -3.29
N PHE A 303 7.48 -22.68 -3.18
CA PHE A 303 8.40 -23.56 -3.92
C PHE A 303 8.54 -24.94 -3.28
N GLY A 304 8.50 -25.04 -1.95
CA GLY A 304 8.56 -26.32 -1.24
C GLY A 304 7.34 -27.21 -1.49
N SER A 305 6.16 -26.63 -1.60
CA SER A 305 4.92 -27.36 -1.94
C SER A 305 4.83 -27.72 -3.44
N ALA A 306 5.62 -27.10 -4.30
CA ALA A 306 5.67 -27.45 -5.72
C ALA A 306 6.46 -28.74 -6.01
N GLY A 307 7.37 -29.16 -5.11
CA GLY A 307 8.15 -30.39 -5.23
C GLY A 307 7.43 -31.67 -4.78
N GLY A 308 6.23 -31.55 -4.22
CA GLY A 308 5.45 -32.68 -3.67
C GLY A 308 4.28 -33.17 -4.53
N VAL A 309 4.14 -32.67 -5.74
CA VAL A 309 3.11 -33.10 -6.70
C VAL A 309 3.81 -33.56 -7.98
N GLY A 310 4.41 -34.73 -7.88
CA GLY A 310 4.86 -35.55 -8.98
C GLY A 310 4.03 -36.80 -9.02
#